data_1d5635a950f13b3ea82557c0a4085d89
#
_entry.id   1d5635a950f13b3ea82557c0a4085d89
#
_cell.length_a   1.000
_cell.length_b   1.000
_cell.length_c   1.000
_cell.angle_alpha   90.00
_cell.angle_beta   90.00
_cell.angle_gamma   90.00
#
_symmetry.space_group_name_H-M   'P 1'
#
loop_
_entity.id
_entity.type
_entity.pdbx_description
1 polymer ?
#
loop_
_entity_poly.entity_id
_entity_poly.type
_entity_poly.pdbx_seq_one_letter_code
_entity_poly.pdbx_strand_id
1 'polypeptide(L)'
;MRRSALSPRAAAGAFEDLASRGRLIGRQRVDRSRLRRRVARRARVIAGRAGLVALGVVALGVSGLLAGWLSKSPRFAVSSVEVSGQSRLSREAIETAAAIEPGSNIFTLDTREVVARLEALPLVRHATVIRSLPNRVAIAVEERRPFTLVHAGRLHWIDEQGIDLGPEARAVAPGTPVISGLGADDLVPDAPSGRAAAGLSLLRLLLRSGEGLLNSVSEIDMSRAEGPVLYTLDGVEVRIGKDDWEARLGRLLGVLAQLKASGETVTAIDLRFRDQVVLQTPVK
;
A
#
# COMPACT_ATOMS: atom_id res chain seq x y z
N MET A 1 -122.29 13.42 -25.05
CA MET A 1 -121.53 12.18 -24.70
C MET A 1 -120.47 11.96 -25.76
N ARG A 2 -119.18 12.30 -25.54
CA ARG A 2 -118.04 11.86 -26.33
C ARG A 2 -116.98 11.28 -25.43
N ARG A 3 -116.74 9.96 -25.42
CA ARG A 3 -115.63 9.27 -24.76
C ARG A 3 -114.42 9.48 -25.72
N SER A 4 -113.39 10.17 -25.20
CA SER A 4 -112.09 10.25 -25.87
C SER A 4 -111.27 9.05 -25.47
N ALA A 5 -111.00 8.13 -26.41
CA ALA A 5 -110.12 6.99 -26.25
C ALA A 5 -108.63 7.47 -26.40
N LEU A 6 -107.84 7.31 -25.41
CA LEU A 6 -106.41 7.50 -25.48
C LEU A 6 -105.77 6.45 -26.40
N SER A 7 -105.05 6.91 -27.41
CA SER A 7 -104.38 6.09 -28.39
C SER A 7 -103.28 5.20 -27.81
N PRO A 8 -103.08 3.99 -28.28
CA PRO A 8 -102.08 3.01 -27.73
C PRO A 8 -100.59 3.49 -27.89
N ARG A 9 -100.41 4.51 -28.73
CA ARG A 9 -99.03 5.05 -28.96
C ARG A 9 -98.49 5.90 -27.76
N ALA A 10 -99.36 6.50 -26.99
CA ALA A 10 -98.92 7.31 -25.83
C ALA A 10 -98.45 6.42 -24.63
N ALA A 11 -98.99 5.25 -24.47
CA ALA A 11 -98.57 4.29 -23.42
C ALA A 11 -97.21 3.65 -23.73
N ALA A 12 -96.90 3.35 -24.99
CA ALA A 12 -95.63 2.77 -25.38
C ALA A 12 -94.41 3.71 -25.10
N GLY A 13 -94.61 5.02 -25.35
CA GLY A 13 -93.54 6.03 -25.12
C GLY A 13 -93.23 6.24 -23.66
N ALA A 14 -94.24 6.08 -22.73
CA ALA A 14 -94.04 6.23 -21.32
C ALA A 14 -93.26 5.05 -20.69
N PHE A 15 -93.45 3.84 -21.23
CA PHE A 15 -92.70 2.67 -20.79
C PHE A 15 -91.24 2.67 -21.29
N GLU A 16 -90.95 3.18 -22.49
CA GLU A 16 -89.57 3.31 -22.99
C GLU A 16 -88.79 4.35 -22.20
N ASP A 17 -89.42 5.49 -21.82
CA ASP A 17 -88.77 6.50 -21.01
C ASP A 17 -88.46 6.04 -19.60
N LEU A 18 -89.30 5.25 -18.97
CA LEU A 18 -89.04 4.63 -17.63
C LEU A 18 -87.94 3.57 -17.70
N ALA A 19 -87.85 2.80 -18.81
CA ALA A 19 -86.80 1.80 -19.01
C ALA A 19 -85.44 2.44 -19.30
N SER A 20 -85.41 3.59 -19.95
CA SER A 20 -84.16 4.35 -20.20
C SER A 20 -83.65 5.01 -18.94
N ARG A 21 -84.53 5.54 -18.11
CA ARG A 21 -84.13 6.15 -16.79
C ARG A 21 -83.63 5.08 -15.82
N GLY A 22 -84.22 3.89 -15.78
CA GLY A 22 -83.73 2.78 -14.99
C GLY A 22 -82.33 2.30 -15.37
N ARG A 23 -81.99 2.31 -16.66
CA ARG A 23 -80.66 1.93 -17.16
C ARG A 23 -79.58 2.98 -16.87
N LEU A 24 -79.92 4.28 -16.86
CA LEU A 24 -79.00 5.35 -16.46
C LEU A 24 -78.67 5.32 -14.96
N ILE A 25 -79.65 5.07 -14.09
CA ILE A 25 -79.43 4.96 -12.64
C ILE A 25 -78.52 3.74 -12.30
N GLY A 26 -78.69 2.60 -12.98
CA GLY A 26 -77.84 1.42 -12.83
C GLY A 26 -76.39 1.64 -13.22
N ARG A 27 -76.16 2.37 -14.35
CA ARG A 27 -74.77 2.73 -14.80
C ARG A 27 -74.05 3.66 -13.84
N GLN A 28 -74.70 4.65 -13.26
CA GLN A 28 -74.07 5.56 -12.29
C GLN A 28 -73.70 4.88 -10.97
N ARG A 29 -74.47 3.90 -10.50
CA ARG A 29 -74.13 3.12 -9.28
C ARG A 29 -72.89 2.21 -9.47
N VAL A 30 -72.79 1.59 -10.65
CA VAL A 30 -71.65 0.72 -10.97
C VAL A 30 -70.33 1.50 -11.05
N ASP A 31 -70.35 2.70 -11.63
CA ASP A 31 -69.12 3.53 -11.74
C ASP A 31 -68.63 4.04 -10.39
N ARG A 32 -69.51 4.41 -9.48
CA ARG A 32 -69.12 4.86 -8.12
C ARG A 32 -68.47 3.76 -7.32
N SER A 33 -68.90 2.52 -7.50
CA SER A 33 -68.29 1.36 -6.79
C SER A 33 -66.89 1.03 -7.32
N ARG A 34 -66.68 1.17 -8.63
CA ARG A 34 -65.37 0.97 -9.26
C ARG A 34 -64.38 2.09 -8.90
N LEU A 35 -64.83 3.34 -8.83
CA LEU A 35 -64.03 4.46 -8.34
C LEU A 35 -63.59 4.27 -6.87
N ARG A 36 -64.50 3.90 -6.00
CA ARG A 36 -64.18 3.62 -4.56
C ARG A 36 -63.16 2.51 -4.41
N ARG A 37 -63.23 1.42 -5.22
CA ARG A 37 -62.24 0.32 -5.19
C ARG A 37 -60.85 0.77 -5.72
N ARG A 38 -60.79 1.63 -6.72
CA ARG A 38 -59.53 2.18 -7.25
C ARG A 38 -58.88 3.13 -6.24
N VAL A 39 -59.65 3.99 -5.59
CA VAL A 39 -59.15 4.90 -4.51
C VAL A 39 -58.66 4.09 -3.29
N ALA A 40 -59.40 3.07 -2.88
CA ALA A 40 -59.00 2.21 -1.77
C ALA A 40 -57.69 1.42 -2.09
N ARG A 41 -57.52 0.94 -3.33
CA ARG A 41 -56.27 0.28 -3.77
C ARG A 41 -55.09 1.25 -3.74
N ARG A 42 -55.24 2.47 -4.28
CA ARG A 42 -54.20 3.52 -4.25
C ARG A 42 -53.84 3.90 -2.82
N ALA A 43 -54.85 4.07 -1.95
CA ALA A 43 -54.64 4.38 -0.55
C ALA A 43 -53.82 3.28 0.18
N ARG A 44 -54.10 1.99 -0.09
CA ARG A 44 -53.34 0.86 0.48
C ARG A 44 -51.87 0.85 -0.02
N VAL A 45 -51.65 1.12 -1.32
CA VAL A 45 -50.30 1.17 -1.88
C VAL A 45 -49.51 2.35 -1.30
N ILE A 46 -50.14 3.52 -1.16
CA ILE A 46 -49.53 4.70 -0.54
C ILE A 46 -49.25 4.44 0.94
N ALA A 47 -50.17 3.87 1.67
CA ALA A 47 -49.99 3.49 3.09
C ALA A 47 -48.85 2.46 3.27
N GLY A 48 -48.76 1.46 2.37
CA GLY A 48 -47.65 0.49 2.36
C GLY A 48 -46.31 1.10 2.11
N ARG A 49 -46.22 2.05 1.14
CA ARG A 49 -44.97 2.79 0.86
C ARG A 49 -44.60 3.74 2.00
N ALA A 50 -45.56 4.44 2.57
CA ALA A 50 -45.33 5.29 3.76
C ALA A 50 -44.87 4.47 4.96
N GLY A 51 -45.40 3.24 5.16
CA GLY A 51 -44.92 2.33 6.19
C GLY A 51 -43.47 1.87 5.98
N LEU A 52 -43.08 1.54 4.74
CA LEU A 52 -41.69 1.20 4.39
C LEU A 52 -40.73 2.37 4.63
N VAL A 53 -41.13 3.59 4.26
CA VAL A 53 -40.33 4.79 4.51
C VAL A 53 -40.17 5.04 6.01
N ALA A 54 -41.27 4.94 6.77
CA ALA A 54 -41.24 5.08 8.22
C ALA A 54 -40.31 4.03 8.88
N LEU A 55 -40.40 2.77 8.45
CA LEU A 55 -39.50 1.70 8.93
C LEU A 55 -38.04 2.02 8.61
N GLY A 56 -37.75 2.52 7.40
CA GLY A 56 -36.41 2.94 7.00
C GLY A 56 -35.86 4.08 7.87
N VAL A 57 -36.69 5.09 8.17
CA VAL A 57 -36.30 6.20 9.06
C VAL A 57 -36.04 5.72 10.49
N VAL A 58 -36.87 4.84 11.01
CA VAL A 58 -36.66 4.23 12.34
C VAL A 58 -35.38 3.42 12.37
N ALA A 59 -35.14 2.57 11.34
CA ALA A 59 -33.92 1.77 11.24
C ALA A 59 -32.66 2.67 11.19
N LEU A 60 -32.69 3.76 10.42
CA LEU A 60 -31.60 4.74 10.37
C LEU A 60 -31.39 5.43 11.73
N GLY A 61 -32.45 5.80 12.42
CA GLY A 61 -32.40 6.39 13.76
C GLY A 61 -31.78 5.45 14.80
N VAL A 62 -32.23 4.19 14.81
CA VAL A 62 -31.69 3.15 15.71
C VAL A 62 -30.21 2.88 15.39
N SER A 63 -29.84 2.79 14.10
CA SER A 63 -28.46 2.59 13.70
C SER A 63 -27.57 3.76 14.12
N GLY A 64 -28.04 4.99 13.99
CA GLY A 64 -27.30 6.19 14.45
C GLY A 64 -27.11 6.23 15.97
N LEU A 65 -28.13 5.88 16.74
CA LEU A 65 -28.04 5.78 18.20
C LEU A 65 -27.07 4.68 18.64
N LEU A 66 -27.13 3.51 17.97
CA LEU A 66 -26.23 2.40 18.25
C LEU A 66 -24.78 2.77 17.94
N ALA A 67 -24.52 3.37 16.78
CA ALA A 67 -23.20 3.86 16.40
C ALA A 67 -22.67 4.90 17.40
N GLY A 68 -23.50 5.85 17.81
CA GLY A 68 -23.15 6.84 18.83
C GLY A 68 -22.86 6.23 20.20
N TRP A 69 -23.58 5.20 20.58
CA TRP A 69 -23.33 4.45 21.82
C TRP A 69 -22.02 3.66 21.75
N LEU A 70 -21.76 2.96 20.64
CA LEU A 70 -20.50 2.25 20.43
C LEU A 70 -19.28 3.20 20.46
N SER A 71 -19.41 4.38 19.82
CA SER A 71 -18.32 5.36 19.75
C SER A 71 -17.96 5.97 21.11
N LYS A 72 -18.91 6.03 22.04
CA LYS A 72 -18.72 6.65 23.36
C LYS A 72 -18.57 5.64 24.51
N SER A 73 -18.73 4.37 24.25
CA SER A 73 -18.67 3.33 25.28
C SER A 73 -17.24 3.11 25.78
N PRO A 74 -16.96 3.21 27.10
CA PRO A 74 -15.65 2.95 27.67
C PRO A 74 -15.13 1.51 27.42
N ARG A 75 -16.01 0.58 27.11
CA ARG A 75 -15.64 -0.81 26.78
C ARG A 75 -14.79 -0.93 25.53
N PHE A 76 -14.92 0.03 24.61
CA PHE A 76 -14.20 0.08 23.34
C PHE A 76 -13.08 1.12 23.33
N ALA A 77 -12.77 1.69 24.48
CA ALA A 77 -11.62 2.56 24.67
C ALA A 77 -10.34 1.72 24.65
N VAL A 78 -9.37 2.06 23.77
CA VAL A 78 -8.09 1.36 23.66
C VAL A 78 -7.38 1.39 25.01
N SER A 79 -7.15 0.21 25.59
CA SER A 79 -6.50 0.03 26.90
C SER A 79 -5.08 -0.53 26.78
N SER A 80 -4.77 -1.24 25.70
CA SER A 80 -3.43 -1.82 25.51
C SER A 80 -3.07 -1.90 24.02
N VAL A 81 -1.79 -1.66 23.73
CA VAL A 81 -1.17 -1.87 22.44
C VAL A 81 -0.18 -3.02 22.57
N GLU A 82 -0.35 -4.06 21.78
CA GLU A 82 0.54 -5.21 21.73
C GLU A 82 1.43 -5.06 20.49
N VAL A 83 2.76 -4.99 20.69
CA VAL A 83 3.74 -4.84 19.62
C VAL A 83 4.52 -6.15 19.48
N SER A 84 4.71 -6.58 18.23
CA SER A 84 5.43 -7.81 17.87
C SER A 84 6.26 -7.62 16.60
N GLY A 85 7.30 -8.47 16.43
CA GLY A 85 8.16 -8.48 15.25
C GLY A 85 9.34 -7.52 15.31
N GLN A 86 9.44 -6.68 16.33
CA GLN A 86 10.56 -5.77 16.55
C GLN A 86 11.80 -6.52 17.03
N SER A 87 12.97 -6.08 16.58
CA SER A 87 14.28 -6.60 17.03
C SER A 87 15.29 -5.49 17.29
N ARG A 88 15.33 -4.46 16.48
CA ARG A 88 16.22 -3.29 16.57
C ARG A 88 15.49 -2.06 17.10
N LEU A 89 14.22 -1.92 16.74
CA LEU A 89 13.37 -0.86 17.26
C LEU A 89 12.89 -1.21 18.67
N SER A 90 12.90 -0.22 19.55
CA SER A 90 12.28 -0.41 20.86
C SER A 90 10.75 -0.37 20.74
N ARG A 91 10.09 -1.06 21.67
CA ARG A 91 8.62 -1.03 21.75
C ARG A 91 8.09 0.39 21.90
N GLU A 92 8.76 1.18 22.73
CA GLU A 92 8.39 2.56 23.01
C GLU A 92 8.49 3.45 21.76
N ALA A 93 9.50 3.22 20.89
CA ALA A 93 9.64 3.95 19.64
C ALA A 93 8.49 3.64 18.70
N ILE A 94 8.06 2.37 18.64
CA ILE A 94 6.91 1.94 17.81
C ILE A 94 5.61 2.51 18.35
N GLU A 95 5.36 2.45 19.65
CA GLU A 95 4.16 3.01 20.30
C GLU A 95 4.09 4.53 20.12
N THR A 96 5.22 5.22 20.22
CA THR A 96 5.33 6.67 20.01
C THR A 96 5.01 7.03 18.54
N ALA A 97 5.58 6.29 17.58
CA ALA A 97 5.32 6.52 16.16
C ALA A 97 3.88 6.18 15.78
N ALA A 98 3.31 5.12 16.37
CA ALA A 98 1.92 4.76 16.18
C ALA A 98 0.96 5.88 16.60
N ALA A 99 1.34 6.68 17.61
CA ALA A 99 0.58 7.80 18.16
C ALA A 99 -0.89 7.43 18.46
N ILE A 100 -1.10 6.27 19.08
CA ILE A 100 -2.43 5.83 19.49
C ILE A 100 -2.71 6.39 20.87
N GLU A 101 -3.67 7.31 20.97
CA GLU A 101 -4.06 7.90 22.24
C GLU A 101 -4.74 6.86 23.13
N PRO A 102 -4.26 6.66 24.39
CA PRO A 102 -4.93 5.83 25.36
C PRO A 102 -6.36 6.32 25.60
N GLY A 103 -7.33 5.42 25.60
CA GLY A 103 -8.73 5.79 25.76
C GLY A 103 -9.44 6.19 24.47
N SER A 104 -8.75 6.34 23.33
CA SER A 104 -9.39 6.52 22.02
C SER A 104 -10.29 5.33 21.68
N ASN A 105 -11.39 5.58 20.97
CA ASN A 105 -12.30 4.50 20.63
C ASN A 105 -11.74 3.62 19.51
N ILE A 106 -11.72 2.29 19.69
CA ILE A 106 -11.17 1.33 18.74
C ILE A 106 -11.84 1.35 17.37
N PHE A 107 -13.12 1.74 17.28
CA PHE A 107 -13.83 1.82 16.01
C PHE A 107 -13.52 3.09 15.22
N THR A 108 -13.15 4.18 15.90
CA THR A 108 -12.78 5.44 15.26
C THR A 108 -11.29 5.54 14.93
N LEU A 109 -10.45 4.64 15.48
CA LEU A 109 -9.02 4.59 15.19
C LEU A 109 -8.80 4.29 13.70
N ASP A 110 -8.14 5.18 12.97
CA ASP A 110 -7.74 4.91 11.58
C ASP A 110 -6.46 4.07 11.56
N THR A 111 -6.63 2.76 11.33
CA THR A 111 -5.50 1.82 11.27
C THR A 111 -4.59 2.07 10.07
N ARG A 112 -5.08 2.66 8.97
CA ARG A 112 -4.26 2.98 7.79
C ARG A 112 -3.31 4.13 8.07
N GLU A 113 -3.79 5.14 8.79
CA GLU A 113 -2.96 6.25 9.22
C GLU A 113 -1.88 5.79 10.20
N VAL A 114 -2.21 4.88 11.13
CA VAL A 114 -1.21 4.27 12.03
C VAL A 114 -0.16 3.50 11.23
N VAL A 115 -0.58 2.67 10.27
CA VAL A 115 0.35 1.95 9.38
C VAL A 115 1.27 2.93 8.65
N ALA A 116 0.72 3.99 8.05
CA ALA A 116 1.53 4.98 7.33
C ALA A 116 2.57 5.67 8.22
N ARG A 117 2.22 6.00 9.47
CA ARG A 117 3.17 6.55 10.45
C ARG A 117 4.27 5.56 10.83
N LEU A 118 3.93 4.29 10.99
CA LEU A 118 4.90 3.25 11.31
C LEU A 118 5.84 2.97 10.13
N GLU A 119 5.32 2.90 8.92
CA GLU A 119 6.11 2.68 7.70
C GLU A 119 6.97 3.88 7.30
N ALA A 120 6.70 5.07 7.85
CA ALA A 120 7.59 6.23 7.73
C ALA A 120 8.88 6.09 8.56
N LEU A 121 8.96 5.14 9.48
CA LEU A 121 10.22 4.86 10.19
C LEU A 121 11.19 4.14 9.26
N PRO A 122 12.45 4.62 9.12
CA PRO A 122 13.42 4.04 8.18
C PRO A 122 13.66 2.54 8.37
N LEU A 123 13.62 2.05 9.61
CA LEU A 123 13.83 0.64 9.94
C LEU A 123 12.61 -0.24 9.71
N VAL A 124 11.43 0.31 9.43
CA VAL A 124 10.21 -0.46 9.19
C VAL A 124 10.04 -0.71 7.70
N ARG A 125 9.95 -1.98 7.34
CA ARG A 125 9.65 -2.40 5.97
C ARG A 125 8.15 -2.48 5.72
N HIS A 126 7.44 -3.06 6.68
CA HIS A 126 6.00 -3.23 6.62
C HIS A 126 5.41 -3.24 8.03
N ALA A 127 4.22 -2.66 8.19
CA ALA A 127 3.48 -2.68 9.43
C ALA A 127 2.06 -3.18 9.21
N THR A 128 1.57 -4.00 10.13
CA THR A 128 0.18 -4.46 10.16
C THR A 128 -0.45 -4.06 11.48
N VAL A 129 -1.60 -3.39 11.41
CA VAL A 129 -2.35 -2.94 12.58
C VAL A 129 -3.72 -3.58 12.60
N ILE A 130 -4.00 -4.36 13.63
CA ILE A 130 -5.24 -5.13 13.80
C ILE A 130 -5.96 -4.66 15.08
N ARG A 131 -7.26 -4.39 14.93
CA ARG A 131 -8.14 -4.13 16.08
C ARG A 131 -8.56 -5.44 16.73
N SER A 132 -8.11 -5.70 17.94
CA SER A 132 -8.48 -6.87 18.75
C SER A 132 -9.55 -6.46 19.76
N LEU A 133 -10.81 -6.68 19.38
CA LEU A 133 -11.94 -6.32 20.23
C LEU A 133 -11.89 -7.03 21.60
N PRO A 134 -12.34 -6.37 22.68
CA PRO A 134 -13.07 -5.10 22.66
C PRO A 134 -12.17 -3.83 22.67
N ASN A 135 -10.94 -3.88 23.16
CA ASN A 135 -10.17 -2.69 23.55
C ASN A 135 -8.65 -2.82 23.36
N ARG A 136 -8.18 -3.73 22.51
CA ARG A 136 -6.75 -3.92 22.23
C ARG A 136 -6.41 -3.61 20.78
N VAL A 137 -5.21 -3.11 20.55
CA VAL A 137 -4.64 -2.94 19.22
C VAL A 137 -3.38 -3.79 19.12
N ALA A 138 -3.31 -4.68 18.15
CA ALA A 138 -2.13 -5.45 17.84
C ALA A 138 -1.38 -4.81 16.68
N ILE A 139 -0.09 -4.54 16.86
CA ILE A 139 0.83 -4.01 15.86
C ILE A 139 1.88 -5.09 15.58
N ALA A 140 1.97 -5.55 14.36
CA ALA A 140 3.04 -6.40 13.89
C ALA A 140 3.94 -5.61 12.94
N VAL A 141 5.24 -5.58 13.21
CA VAL A 141 6.23 -4.83 12.44
C VAL A 141 7.21 -5.81 11.81
N GLU A 142 7.46 -5.65 10.52
CA GLU A 142 8.56 -6.28 9.81
C GLU A 142 9.68 -5.26 9.64
N GLU A 143 10.84 -5.49 10.30
CA GLU A 143 11.99 -4.60 10.20
C GLU A 143 12.80 -4.87 8.93
N ARG A 144 13.37 -3.79 8.35
CA ARG A 144 14.34 -3.87 7.27
C ARG A 144 15.64 -4.48 7.75
N ARG A 145 16.24 -5.30 6.91
CA ARG A 145 17.54 -5.93 7.20
C ARG A 145 18.66 -5.13 6.57
N PRO A 146 19.71 -4.77 7.32
CA PRO A 146 20.90 -4.17 6.74
C PRO A 146 21.53 -5.10 5.72
N PHE A 147 21.92 -4.54 4.58
CA PHE A 147 22.52 -5.28 3.47
C PHE A 147 24.01 -4.90 3.30
N THR A 148 24.29 -3.59 3.14
CA THR A 148 25.67 -3.11 3.06
C THR A 148 25.79 -1.69 3.62
N LEU A 149 27.05 -1.26 3.80
CA LEU A 149 27.37 0.11 4.18
C LEU A 149 27.60 0.99 2.95
N VAL A 150 27.13 2.23 3.05
CA VAL A 150 27.38 3.29 2.08
C VAL A 150 28.12 4.43 2.78
N HIS A 151 29.16 4.96 2.15
CA HIS A 151 29.86 6.15 2.62
C HIS A 151 29.37 7.39 1.84
N ALA A 152 28.54 8.20 2.51
CA ALA A 152 28.03 9.48 2.01
C ALA A 152 28.30 10.59 3.03
N GLY A 153 29.57 10.98 3.14
CA GLY A 153 30.06 11.85 4.23
C GLY A 153 30.30 11.12 5.55
N ARG A 154 29.45 10.17 5.88
CA ARG A 154 29.58 9.20 6.98
C ARG A 154 29.03 7.84 6.53
N LEU A 155 29.24 6.81 7.33
CA LEU A 155 28.73 5.48 7.01
C LEU A 155 27.27 5.37 7.37
N HIS A 156 26.47 4.84 6.42
CA HIS A 156 25.05 4.54 6.56
C HIS A 156 24.80 3.10 6.21
N TRP A 157 23.93 2.45 6.96
CA TRP A 157 23.39 1.16 6.56
C TRP A 157 22.29 1.36 5.51
N ILE A 158 22.33 0.57 4.46
CA ILE A 158 21.25 0.48 3.49
C ILE A 158 20.74 -0.96 3.40
N ASP A 159 19.47 -1.12 3.07
CA ASP A 159 18.87 -2.43 2.80
C ASP A 159 19.10 -2.89 1.35
N GLU A 160 18.59 -4.07 1.00
CA GLU A 160 18.66 -4.58 -0.36
C GLU A 160 17.97 -3.70 -1.41
N GLN A 161 16.98 -2.90 -1.04
CA GLN A 161 16.30 -1.96 -1.92
C GLN A 161 17.05 -0.63 -2.05
N GLY A 162 18.06 -0.39 -1.22
CA GLY A 162 18.83 0.86 -1.18
C GLY A 162 18.23 1.92 -0.27
N ILE A 163 17.32 1.54 0.59
CA ILE A 163 16.73 2.44 1.59
C ILE A 163 17.73 2.67 2.70
N ASP A 164 17.93 3.95 3.06
CA ASP A 164 18.81 4.35 4.16
C ASP A 164 18.19 3.96 5.51
N LEU A 165 18.88 3.13 6.26
CA LEU A 165 18.49 2.67 7.60
C LEU A 165 19.08 3.54 8.71
N GLY A 166 19.78 4.59 8.34
CA GLY A 166 20.43 5.51 9.25
C GLY A 166 21.94 5.28 9.40
N PRO A 167 22.60 6.23 10.09
CA PRO A 167 24.05 6.22 10.24
C PRO A 167 24.52 5.09 11.15
N GLU A 168 25.66 4.48 10.80
CA GLU A 168 26.36 3.56 11.66
C GLU A 168 27.31 4.33 12.59
N ALA A 169 27.11 4.15 13.88
CA ALA A 169 27.93 4.81 14.90
C ALA A 169 29.19 4.02 15.29
N ARG A 170 29.28 2.75 14.90
CA ARG A 170 30.36 1.84 15.25
C ARG A 170 31.15 1.44 14.02
N ALA A 171 32.46 1.27 14.16
CA ALA A 171 33.28 0.64 13.12
C ALA A 171 32.93 -0.86 13.04
N VAL A 172 32.04 -1.20 12.11
CA VAL A 172 31.65 -2.58 11.81
C VAL A 172 32.27 -2.94 10.47
N ALA A 173 32.93 -4.09 10.40
CA ALA A 173 33.30 -4.67 9.12
C ALA A 173 32.05 -5.29 8.49
N PRO A 174 31.52 -4.74 7.39
CA PRO A 174 30.41 -5.37 6.69
C PRO A 174 30.91 -6.70 6.10
N GLY A 175 30.01 -7.70 6.02
CA GLY A 175 30.29 -8.92 5.27
C GLY A 175 30.27 -8.72 3.75
N THR A 176 30.14 -7.48 3.28
CA THR A 176 30.04 -7.07 1.89
C THR A 176 30.89 -5.80 1.66
N PRO A 177 31.33 -5.53 0.39
CA PRO A 177 32.03 -4.28 0.06
C PRO A 177 31.25 -3.04 0.44
N VAL A 178 31.95 -2.01 0.92
CA VAL A 178 31.38 -0.68 1.15
C VAL A 178 31.19 0.04 -0.16
N ILE A 179 30.05 0.69 -0.35
CA ILE A 179 29.83 1.56 -1.52
C ILE A 179 30.23 2.99 -1.14
N SER A 180 31.18 3.59 -1.85
CA SER A 180 31.66 4.94 -1.61
C SER A 180 31.47 5.87 -2.82
N GLY A 181 31.92 7.12 -2.69
CA GLY A 181 31.81 8.11 -3.76
C GLY A 181 30.39 8.64 -3.97
N LEU A 182 29.52 8.47 -2.97
CA LEU A 182 28.15 9.00 -2.92
C LEU A 182 28.08 10.24 -2.03
N GLY A 183 27.15 11.14 -2.35
CA GLY A 183 26.79 12.27 -1.50
C GLY A 183 25.54 12.01 -0.69
N ALA A 184 25.19 12.92 0.22
CA ALA A 184 23.95 12.82 0.99
C ALA A 184 22.70 12.82 0.09
N ASP A 185 22.75 13.51 -1.05
CA ASP A 185 21.64 13.55 -2.02
C ASP A 185 21.43 12.24 -2.77
N ASP A 186 22.39 11.32 -2.71
CA ASP A 186 22.25 9.99 -3.29
C ASP A 186 21.49 9.01 -2.38
N LEU A 187 21.34 9.34 -1.09
CA LEU A 187 20.60 8.57 -0.10
C LEU A 187 19.22 9.18 0.11
N VAL A 188 18.30 8.88 -0.78
CA VAL A 188 16.91 9.34 -0.68
C VAL A 188 16.10 8.32 0.12
N PRO A 189 15.23 8.75 1.08
CA PRO A 189 14.50 7.84 1.96
C PRO A 189 13.66 6.78 1.24
N ASP A 190 13.08 7.10 0.07
CA ASP A 190 12.12 6.23 -0.62
C ASP A 190 12.70 5.52 -1.85
N ALA A 191 13.85 5.96 -2.36
CA ALA A 191 14.48 5.33 -3.53
C ALA A 191 15.98 5.70 -3.62
N PRO A 192 16.85 4.75 -3.97
CA PRO A 192 18.26 5.07 -4.21
C PRO A 192 18.42 5.97 -5.44
N SER A 193 19.37 6.91 -5.40
CA SER A 193 19.79 7.69 -6.59
C SER A 193 20.31 6.76 -7.69
N GLY A 194 20.44 7.30 -8.92
CA GLY A 194 21.00 6.52 -10.04
C GLY A 194 22.39 5.92 -9.73
N ARG A 195 23.26 6.66 -9.00
CA ARG A 195 24.59 6.19 -8.58
C ARG A 195 24.51 5.15 -7.48
N ALA A 196 23.69 5.35 -6.47
CA ALA A 196 23.48 4.39 -5.40
C ALA A 196 22.87 3.09 -5.93
N ALA A 197 21.86 3.18 -6.81
CA ALA A 197 21.25 2.05 -7.47
C ALA A 197 22.25 1.26 -8.35
N ALA A 198 23.13 1.96 -9.05
CA ALA A 198 24.20 1.35 -9.85
C ALA A 198 25.21 0.61 -8.96
N GLY A 199 25.65 1.21 -7.85
CA GLY A 199 26.54 0.57 -6.87
C GLY A 199 25.94 -0.69 -6.27
N LEU A 200 24.67 -0.66 -5.89
CA LEU A 200 23.91 -1.84 -5.41
C LEU A 200 23.79 -2.91 -6.49
N SER A 201 23.58 -2.53 -7.75
CA SER A 201 23.50 -3.48 -8.84
C SER A 201 24.83 -4.19 -9.06
N LEU A 202 25.93 -3.45 -8.97
CA LEU A 202 27.28 -4.03 -9.07
C LEU A 202 27.58 -4.94 -7.87
N LEU A 203 27.20 -4.56 -6.64
CA LEU A 203 27.34 -5.41 -5.47
C LEU A 203 26.57 -6.74 -5.63
N ARG A 204 25.33 -6.68 -6.15
CA ARG A 204 24.54 -7.90 -6.43
C ARG A 204 25.19 -8.78 -7.51
N LEU A 205 25.86 -8.18 -8.50
CA LEU A 205 26.65 -8.92 -9.49
C LEU A 205 27.85 -9.61 -8.84
N LEU A 206 28.58 -8.91 -7.96
CA LEU A 206 29.68 -9.50 -7.19
C LEU A 206 29.21 -10.69 -6.33
N LEU A 207 28.08 -10.54 -5.65
CA LEU A 207 27.48 -11.65 -4.87
C LEU A 207 27.15 -12.88 -5.73
N ARG A 208 26.67 -12.67 -6.96
CA ARG A 208 26.38 -13.76 -7.92
C ARG A 208 27.64 -14.38 -8.54
N SER A 209 28.73 -13.62 -8.63
CA SER A 209 29.99 -14.10 -9.22
C SER A 209 30.77 -15.08 -8.33
N GLY A 210 30.26 -15.32 -7.10
CA GLY A 210 30.81 -16.29 -6.17
C GLY A 210 31.66 -15.65 -5.06
N GLU A 211 31.81 -16.42 -3.97
CA GLU A 211 32.46 -15.96 -2.74
C GLU A 211 33.91 -15.50 -2.94
N GLY A 212 34.63 -16.10 -3.88
CA GLY A 212 36.03 -15.75 -4.12
C GLY A 212 36.23 -14.30 -4.56
N LEU A 213 35.37 -13.78 -5.43
CA LEU A 213 35.47 -12.39 -5.87
C LEU A 213 34.92 -11.42 -4.84
N LEU A 214 33.77 -11.75 -4.27
CA LEU A 214 33.16 -10.93 -3.21
C LEU A 214 34.11 -10.71 -2.05
N ASN A 215 34.73 -11.77 -1.56
CA ASN A 215 35.68 -11.72 -0.43
C ASN A 215 37.02 -11.03 -0.77
N SER A 216 37.32 -10.80 -2.04
CA SER A 216 38.53 -10.06 -2.44
C SER A 216 38.30 -8.56 -2.56
N VAL A 217 37.06 -8.08 -2.64
CA VAL A 217 36.71 -6.67 -2.83
C VAL A 217 36.31 -6.04 -1.49
N SER A 218 36.92 -4.91 -1.15
CA SER A 218 36.61 -4.13 0.06
C SER A 218 35.68 -2.97 -0.19
N GLU A 219 35.75 -2.36 -1.40
CA GLU A 219 35.08 -1.11 -1.69
C GLU A 219 34.65 -1.03 -3.16
N ILE A 220 33.51 -0.40 -3.40
CA ILE A 220 32.96 -0.02 -4.71
C ILE A 220 32.87 1.50 -4.75
N ASP A 221 33.84 2.15 -5.40
CA ASP A 221 33.85 3.63 -5.54
C ASP A 221 33.03 4.05 -6.77
N MET A 222 31.98 4.84 -6.49
CA MET A 222 31.04 5.39 -7.49
C MET A 222 31.38 6.86 -7.86
N SER A 223 32.51 7.42 -7.40
CA SER A 223 32.86 8.83 -7.62
C SER A 223 33.31 9.14 -9.04
N ARG A 224 33.84 8.14 -9.74
CA ARG A 224 34.50 8.34 -11.05
C ARG A 224 33.51 8.49 -12.19
N ALA A 225 33.73 9.50 -13.02
CA ALA A 225 32.87 9.73 -14.20
C ALA A 225 32.98 8.62 -15.25
N GLU A 226 34.12 7.91 -15.29
CA GLU A 226 34.40 6.82 -16.23
C GLU A 226 33.74 5.48 -15.86
N GLY A 227 33.10 5.41 -14.70
CA GLY A 227 32.41 4.24 -14.16
C GLY A 227 33.01 3.79 -12.82
N PRO A 228 32.40 2.77 -12.19
CA PRO A 228 32.84 2.28 -10.89
C PRO A 228 34.26 1.74 -10.88
N VAL A 229 34.91 1.93 -9.74
CA VAL A 229 36.20 1.35 -9.41
C VAL A 229 36.04 0.44 -8.21
N LEU A 230 36.58 -0.79 -8.31
CA LEU A 230 36.64 -1.69 -7.16
C LEU A 230 38.03 -1.60 -6.53
N TYR A 231 38.06 -1.57 -5.21
CA TYR A 231 39.31 -1.75 -4.45
C TYR A 231 39.30 -3.15 -3.81
N THR A 232 40.38 -3.88 -4.06
CA THR A 232 40.54 -5.19 -3.40
C THR A 232 41.07 -5.03 -1.96
N LEU A 233 40.97 -6.07 -1.16
CA LEU A 233 41.57 -6.10 0.17
C LEU A 233 43.11 -5.92 0.15
N ASP A 234 43.74 -6.35 -0.94
CA ASP A 234 45.20 -6.19 -1.17
C ASP A 234 45.56 -4.80 -1.71
N GLY A 235 44.59 -3.89 -1.83
CA GLY A 235 44.79 -2.51 -2.29
C GLY A 235 44.91 -2.32 -3.82
N VAL A 236 44.54 -3.31 -4.63
CA VAL A 236 44.55 -3.22 -6.08
C VAL A 236 43.33 -2.45 -6.55
N GLU A 237 43.54 -1.42 -7.39
CA GLU A 237 42.49 -0.65 -8.05
C GLU A 237 41.98 -1.37 -9.30
N VAL A 238 40.71 -1.68 -9.40
CA VAL A 238 40.12 -2.34 -10.56
C VAL A 238 39.09 -1.43 -11.22
N ARG A 239 39.42 -0.93 -12.43
CA ARG A 239 38.58 -0.02 -13.22
C ARG A 239 37.64 -0.84 -14.10
N ILE A 240 36.34 -0.86 -13.74
CA ILE A 240 35.35 -1.67 -14.44
C ILE A 240 34.74 -0.93 -15.64
N GLY A 241 34.56 0.40 -15.56
CA GLY A 241 33.85 1.18 -16.59
C GLY A 241 32.33 1.12 -16.43
N LYS A 242 31.58 1.70 -17.41
CA LYS A 242 30.14 1.95 -17.28
C LYS A 242 29.21 0.82 -17.69
N ASP A 243 29.68 -0.12 -18.48
CA ASP A 243 28.90 -1.13 -19.19
C ASP A 243 29.48 -2.55 -19.03
N ASP A 244 28.73 -3.55 -19.44
CA ASP A 244 29.14 -4.96 -19.53
C ASP A 244 29.80 -5.50 -18.24
N TRP A 245 29.32 -5.08 -17.08
CA TRP A 245 29.94 -5.43 -15.78
C TRP A 245 30.04 -6.93 -15.55
N GLU A 246 29.05 -7.70 -15.96
CA GLU A 246 29.04 -9.17 -15.79
C GLU A 246 30.22 -9.81 -16.57
N ALA A 247 30.40 -9.46 -17.84
CA ALA A 247 31.51 -9.96 -18.66
C ALA A 247 32.88 -9.51 -18.11
N ARG A 248 32.96 -8.26 -17.59
CA ARG A 248 34.19 -7.70 -17.02
C ARG A 248 34.56 -8.35 -15.69
N LEU A 249 33.58 -8.65 -14.83
CA LEU A 249 33.80 -9.42 -13.60
C LEU A 249 34.26 -10.83 -13.89
N GLY A 250 33.71 -11.49 -14.95
CA GLY A 250 34.18 -12.77 -15.40
C GLY A 250 35.64 -12.78 -15.84
N ARG A 251 36.07 -11.71 -16.57
CA ARG A 251 37.50 -11.52 -16.94
C ARG A 251 38.37 -11.24 -15.72
N LEU A 252 37.88 -10.44 -14.77
CA LEU A 252 38.60 -10.16 -13.52
C LEU A 252 38.95 -11.43 -12.76
N LEU A 253 38.00 -12.36 -12.66
CA LEU A 253 38.24 -13.66 -12.01
C LEU A 253 39.42 -14.42 -12.67
N GLY A 254 39.48 -14.46 -14.00
CA GLY A 254 40.57 -15.08 -14.73
C GLY A 254 41.93 -14.40 -14.47
N VAL A 255 41.94 -13.05 -14.46
CA VAL A 255 43.16 -12.29 -14.20
C VAL A 255 43.66 -12.49 -12.77
N LEU A 256 42.76 -12.42 -11.79
CA LEU A 256 43.14 -12.64 -10.38
C LEU A 256 43.67 -14.05 -10.13
N ALA A 257 43.08 -15.07 -10.78
CA ALA A 257 43.58 -16.43 -10.73
C ALA A 257 44.99 -16.56 -11.33
N GLN A 258 45.25 -15.89 -12.48
CA GLN A 258 46.56 -15.86 -13.12
C GLN A 258 47.62 -15.16 -12.26
N LEU A 259 47.29 -13.96 -11.74
CA LEU A 259 48.20 -13.21 -10.85
C LEU A 259 48.58 -14.03 -9.61
N LYS A 260 47.58 -14.71 -9.02
CA LYS A 260 47.83 -15.59 -7.88
C LYS A 260 48.76 -16.77 -8.24
N ALA A 261 48.64 -17.32 -9.44
CA ALA A 261 49.50 -18.42 -9.89
C ALA A 261 50.92 -17.97 -10.25
N SER A 262 51.10 -16.77 -10.87
CA SER A 262 52.41 -16.24 -11.23
C SER A 262 53.15 -15.58 -10.08
N GLY A 263 52.45 -15.22 -9.00
CA GLY A 263 53.04 -14.45 -7.89
C GLY A 263 53.34 -12.98 -8.23
N GLU A 264 52.82 -12.50 -9.36
CA GLU A 264 52.99 -11.08 -9.79
C GLU A 264 52.14 -10.15 -8.96
N THR A 265 52.74 -9.00 -8.57
CA THR A 265 52.01 -7.91 -7.87
C THR A 265 51.67 -6.84 -8.84
N VAL A 266 50.40 -6.38 -8.77
CA VAL A 266 49.89 -5.27 -9.59
C VAL A 266 49.26 -4.22 -8.67
N THR A 267 49.28 -2.97 -9.09
CA THR A 267 48.65 -1.84 -8.37
C THR A 267 47.30 -1.48 -8.96
N ALA A 268 47.09 -1.74 -10.28
CA ALA A 268 45.81 -1.51 -10.90
C ALA A 268 45.54 -2.50 -12.04
N ILE A 269 44.26 -2.78 -12.27
CA ILE A 269 43.72 -3.61 -13.35
C ILE A 269 42.68 -2.77 -14.09
N ASP A 270 42.89 -2.49 -15.38
CA ASP A 270 41.92 -1.75 -16.18
C ASP A 270 41.17 -2.68 -17.12
N LEU A 271 39.87 -2.85 -16.90
CA LEU A 271 38.97 -3.69 -17.64
C LEU A 271 38.07 -2.92 -18.62
N ARG A 272 38.26 -1.61 -18.75
CA ARG A 272 37.40 -0.75 -19.60
C ARG A 272 37.51 -1.08 -21.08
N PHE A 273 38.60 -1.69 -21.51
CA PHE A 273 38.83 -2.12 -22.90
C PHE A 273 38.11 -3.47 -23.16
N ARG A 274 37.56 -3.62 -24.37
CA ARG A 274 36.76 -4.82 -24.70
C ARG A 274 37.64 -6.08 -24.85
N ASP A 275 38.78 -5.94 -25.50
CA ASP A 275 39.58 -7.08 -25.96
C ASP A 275 40.91 -7.23 -25.22
N GLN A 276 41.19 -6.38 -24.25
CA GLN A 276 42.46 -6.40 -23.50
C GLN A 276 42.27 -5.99 -22.04
N VAL A 277 43.11 -6.54 -21.19
CA VAL A 277 43.24 -6.11 -19.78
C VAL A 277 44.61 -5.42 -19.63
N VAL A 278 44.60 -4.22 -19.09
CA VAL A 278 45.84 -3.49 -18.82
C VAL A 278 46.19 -3.61 -17.33
N LEU A 279 47.38 -4.15 -17.07
CA LEU A 279 47.92 -4.31 -15.73
C LEU A 279 48.93 -3.19 -15.45
N GLN A 280 48.85 -2.55 -14.29
CA GLN A 280 49.87 -1.63 -13.84
C GLN A 280 50.68 -2.29 -12.71
N THR A 281 51.96 -2.34 -12.89
CA THR A 281 52.90 -2.86 -11.88
C THR A 281 53.45 -1.72 -11.02
N PRO A 282 53.87 -1.97 -9.78
CA PRO A 282 54.55 -0.99 -8.96
C PRO A 282 55.78 -0.45 -9.67
N VAL A 283 55.98 0.85 -9.67
CA VAL A 283 57.23 1.46 -10.14
C VAL A 283 58.32 1.08 -9.13
N LYS A 284 59.36 0.40 -9.60
CA LYS A 284 60.50 0.05 -8.77
C LYS A 284 61.30 1.31 -8.39
#